data_6370b9f47ac30cb83130b899fe661a84
#
_entry.id   6370b9f47ac30cb83130b899fe661a84
#
_cell.length_a   1.000
_cell.length_b   1.000
_cell.length_c   1.000
_cell.angle_alpha   90.00
_cell.angle_beta   90.00
_cell.angle_gamma   90.00
#
_symmetry.space_group_name_H-M   'P 1'
#
loop_
_entity.id
_entity.type
_entity.pdbx_description
1 polymer ?
#
loop_
_entity_poly.entity_id
_entity_poly.type
_entity_poly.pdbx_seq_one_letter_code
_entity_poly.pdbx_strand_id
1 'polypeptide(L)'
;MALTTRRRALTTLGAALAGTLALPATQASAGEQRRGPRPLWHAHAHNDYEHPRPLLDALDHRFGSVEADIFLVGDQLLVAHDPGDLAPSRTLESLYLAPLAARVRAQGGSVYRGYRKPLQLLIDIKTEGSSTYRELDRHLSRYRHLFTTHAHGRVHPGPVTAVVSGDRAARIPMEAQAVRHAFYDGRLTDFGGSATASLIPLISDNWTLNFTWQGTGAFPDTERAKLRGIVAQAHARGQQVRFWATTDTPGPARDGLWTELLAAGVDYLNTDDLAGAETFLDTHRTR
;
A
#
# COMPACT_ATOMS: atom_id res chain seq x y z
N MET A 1 31.33 -14.49 -87.06
CA MET A 1 32.10 -15.65 -87.63
C MET A 1 32.21 -16.70 -86.56
N ALA A 2 31.65 -17.83 -86.92
CA ALA A 2 31.99 -19.22 -86.59
C ALA A 2 31.83 -19.65 -85.16
N LEU A 3 30.82 -20.36 -84.86
CA LEU A 3 30.50 -21.82 -85.06
C LEU A 3 31.08 -22.71 -83.95
N THR A 4 30.14 -23.32 -83.24
CA THR A 4 29.96 -24.80 -82.96
C THR A 4 30.99 -25.40 -81.99
N THR A 5 30.65 -26.33 -81.06
CA THR A 5 29.76 -27.47 -81.14
C THR A 5 29.61 -28.14 -79.73
N ARG A 6 28.52 -28.74 -79.59
CA ARG A 6 28.09 -29.74 -78.59
C ARG A 6 29.15 -30.75 -78.12
N ARG A 7 29.06 -31.21 -76.85
CA ARG A 7 28.86 -32.64 -76.57
C ARG A 7 28.38 -32.86 -75.10
N ARG A 8 27.38 -33.76 -75.04
CA ARG A 8 26.81 -34.34 -73.86
C ARG A 8 27.75 -35.36 -73.23
N ALA A 9 27.74 -35.50 -71.91
CA ALA A 9 27.95 -36.77 -71.25
C ALA A 9 27.18 -36.79 -69.94
N LEU A 10 26.27 -37.78 -69.81
CA LEU A 10 25.63 -38.19 -68.57
C LEU A 10 26.64 -39.02 -67.76
N THR A 11 26.58 -38.90 -66.42
CA THR A 11 26.73 -40.01 -65.49
C THR A 11 26.29 -39.65 -64.10
N THR A 12 25.21 -40.30 -63.69
CA THR A 12 24.87 -41.03 -62.48
C THR A 12 25.10 -40.47 -61.06
N LEU A 13 23.97 -40.33 -60.41
CA LEU A 13 23.59 -40.64 -59.00
C LEU A 13 24.72 -40.79 -57.99
N GLY A 14 24.59 -39.97 -56.95
CA GLY A 14 25.11 -40.22 -55.59
C GLY A 14 24.24 -39.44 -54.58
N ALA A 15 23.20 -40.03 -54.08
CA ALA A 15 22.40 -39.45 -53.02
C ALA A 15 23.13 -39.61 -51.69
N ALA A 16 23.63 -38.50 -51.15
CA ALA A 16 24.08 -38.43 -49.77
C ALA A 16 22.99 -37.70 -48.92
N LEU A 17 22.23 -38.45 -48.21
CA LEU A 17 21.34 -37.94 -47.16
C LEU A 17 22.20 -37.41 -46.01
N ALA A 18 22.44 -36.11 -45.96
CA ALA A 18 22.89 -35.43 -44.75
C ALA A 18 21.68 -35.12 -43.88
N GLY A 19 21.37 -36.02 -42.96
CA GLY A 19 20.39 -35.79 -41.91
C GLY A 19 20.90 -34.68 -40.97
N THR A 20 20.37 -33.50 -41.11
CA THR A 20 20.51 -32.45 -40.10
C THR A 20 19.64 -32.84 -38.91
N LEU A 21 20.29 -33.38 -37.86
CA LEU A 21 19.69 -33.48 -36.52
C LEU A 21 19.44 -32.03 -36.02
N ALA A 22 18.23 -31.53 -36.24
CA ALA A 22 17.74 -30.35 -35.54
C ALA A 22 17.54 -30.74 -34.08
N LEU A 23 18.48 -30.35 -33.20
CA LEU A 23 18.28 -30.35 -31.77
C LEU A 23 17.11 -29.42 -31.50
N PRO A 24 16.10 -29.85 -30.73
CA PRO A 24 15.06 -28.92 -30.29
C PRO A 24 15.73 -27.84 -29.44
N ALA A 25 15.69 -26.58 -29.90
CA ALA A 25 16.01 -25.45 -29.06
C ALA A 25 15.00 -25.48 -27.91
N THR A 26 15.44 -25.95 -26.74
CA THR A 26 14.75 -25.73 -25.50
C THR A 26 14.66 -24.21 -25.34
N GLN A 27 13.53 -23.62 -25.72
CA GLN A 27 13.15 -22.29 -25.29
C GLN A 27 13.15 -22.36 -23.78
N ALA A 28 14.20 -21.78 -23.17
CA ALA A 28 14.18 -21.47 -21.74
C ALA A 28 12.96 -20.59 -21.54
N SER A 29 11.89 -21.17 -21.00
CA SER A 29 10.74 -20.44 -20.50
C SER A 29 11.32 -19.38 -19.57
N ALA A 30 11.23 -18.12 -19.96
CA ALA A 30 11.50 -17.00 -19.05
C ALA A 30 10.64 -17.30 -17.83
N GLY A 31 11.29 -17.69 -16.71
CA GLY A 31 10.62 -18.23 -15.54
C GLY A 31 9.51 -17.27 -15.14
N GLU A 32 8.30 -17.75 -15.21
CA GLU A 32 7.14 -17.11 -14.62
C GLU A 32 7.50 -16.89 -13.16
N GLN A 33 7.91 -15.66 -12.82
CA GLN A 33 8.23 -15.32 -11.43
C GLN A 33 6.95 -15.55 -10.64
N ARG A 34 6.90 -16.67 -9.92
CA ARG A 34 5.72 -17.03 -9.11
C ARG A 34 5.40 -15.84 -8.20
N ARG A 35 4.18 -15.34 -8.35
CA ARG A 35 3.65 -14.32 -7.44
C ARG A 35 3.68 -14.85 -6.02
N GLY A 36 4.02 -14.00 -5.08
CA GLY A 36 3.87 -14.30 -3.65
C GLY A 36 2.39 -14.46 -3.27
N PRO A 37 2.10 -14.80 -2.02
CA PRO A 37 0.73 -14.80 -1.50
C PRO A 37 0.02 -13.47 -1.80
N ARG A 38 -1.29 -13.54 -2.11
CA ARG A 38 -2.09 -12.36 -2.46
C ARG A 38 -2.22 -11.44 -1.24
N PRO A 39 -1.83 -10.15 -1.36
CA PRO A 39 -1.97 -9.21 -0.26
C PRO A 39 -3.45 -8.91 0.07
N LEU A 40 -3.68 -8.58 1.33
CA LEU A 40 -4.97 -8.16 1.87
C LEU A 40 -5.03 -6.63 1.83
N TRP A 41 -5.40 -6.09 0.67
CA TRP A 41 -5.38 -4.65 0.43
C TRP A 41 -6.37 -3.84 1.27
N HIS A 42 -7.35 -4.52 1.89
CA HIS A 42 -8.33 -3.92 2.81
C HIS A 42 -7.90 -4.01 4.27
N ALA A 43 -6.76 -4.62 4.59
CA ALA A 43 -6.26 -4.73 5.95
C ALA A 43 -5.33 -3.56 6.28
N HIS A 44 -5.61 -2.88 7.40
CA HIS A 44 -4.78 -1.83 7.99
C HIS A 44 -4.38 -2.23 9.41
N ALA A 45 -3.08 -2.44 9.62
CA ALA A 45 -2.51 -2.69 10.94
C ALA A 45 -2.43 -1.37 11.70
N HIS A 46 -3.41 -1.15 12.57
CA HIS A 46 -3.45 -0.06 13.53
C HIS A 46 -2.42 -0.32 14.62
N ASN A 47 -1.78 0.69 15.16
CA ASN A 47 -0.71 0.54 16.16
C ASN A 47 0.34 -0.54 15.82
N ASP A 48 0.68 -0.69 14.52
CA ASP A 48 1.58 -1.76 14.05
C ASP A 48 2.90 -1.83 14.83
N TYR A 49 3.37 -0.70 15.33
CA TYR A 49 4.60 -0.59 16.13
C TYR A 49 4.51 -1.26 17.51
N GLU A 50 3.32 -1.68 17.98
CA GLU A 50 3.14 -2.42 19.24
C GLU A 50 3.33 -3.92 19.07
N HIS A 51 3.32 -4.44 17.84
CA HIS A 51 3.61 -5.84 17.57
C HIS A 51 5.08 -6.18 17.88
N PRO A 52 5.38 -7.46 18.21
CA PRO A 52 6.75 -7.92 18.50
C PRO A 52 7.75 -7.58 17.40
N ARG A 53 7.33 -7.63 16.14
CA ARG A 53 8.14 -7.27 14.97
C ARG A 53 7.40 -6.25 14.12
N PRO A 54 7.43 -4.95 14.48
CA PRO A 54 6.77 -3.89 13.72
C PRO A 54 7.02 -4.00 12.22
N LEU A 55 6.05 -3.68 11.40
CA LEU A 55 6.02 -3.88 9.95
C LEU A 55 6.04 -5.37 9.54
N LEU A 56 6.96 -6.16 10.09
CA LEU A 56 7.19 -7.53 9.61
C LEU A 56 6.02 -8.45 9.92
N ASP A 57 5.41 -8.31 11.12
CA ASP A 57 4.25 -9.12 11.49
C ASP A 57 3.05 -8.79 10.58
N ALA A 58 2.78 -7.51 10.31
CA ALA A 58 1.73 -7.12 9.38
C ALA A 58 2.01 -7.61 7.95
N LEU A 59 3.26 -7.55 7.48
CA LEU A 59 3.63 -8.06 6.16
C LEU A 59 3.54 -9.58 6.04
N ASP A 60 3.83 -10.31 7.11
CA ASP A 60 3.66 -11.78 7.16
C ASP A 60 2.17 -12.15 7.10
N HIS A 61 1.29 -11.35 7.70
CA HIS A 61 -0.17 -11.41 7.56
C HIS A 61 -0.70 -10.74 6.28
N ARG A 62 0.18 -10.31 5.37
CA ARG A 62 -0.17 -9.80 4.02
C ARG A 62 -0.95 -8.48 4.01
N PHE A 63 -0.84 -7.66 5.04
CA PHE A 63 -1.55 -6.38 5.15
C PHE A 63 -1.15 -5.38 4.07
N GLY A 64 -2.14 -4.64 3.56
CA GLY A 64 -1.95 -3.60 2.53
C GLY A 64 -1.64 -2.22 3.09
N SER A 65 -1.76 -2.04 4.40
CA SER A 65 -1.53 -0.78 5.11
C SER A 65 -1.02 -1.03 6.53
N VAL A 66 -0.10 -0.18 7.00
CA VAL A 66 0.45 -0.22 8.36
C VAL A 66 0.54 1.19 8.93
N GLU A 67 0.43 1.33 10.24
CA GLU A 67 0.51 2.60 10.97
C GLU A 67 1.77 2.71 11.81
N ALA A 68 2.38 3.90 11.82
CA ALA A 68 3.51 4.25 12.66
C ALA A 68 3.25 5.62 13.32
N ASP A 69 3.18 5.64 14.65
CA ASP A 69 3.09 6.87 15.43
C ASP A 69 4.47 7.45 15.67
N ILE A 70 4.66 8.73 15.37
CA ILE A 70 5.99 9.35 15.44
C ILE A 70 6.02 10.58 16.34
N PHE A 71 7.12 10.68 17.09
CA PHE A 71 7.49 11.85 17.88
C PHE A 71 8.79 12.44 17.35
N LEU A 72 8.82 13.72 17.11
CA LEU A 72 10.04 14.45 16.81
C LEU A 72 10.82 14.73 18.10
N VAL A 73 12.00 14.14 18.23
CA VAL A 73 12.93 14.36 19.35
C VAL A 73 14.30 14.73 18.78
N GLY A 74 14.63 16.01 18.84
CA GLY A 74 15.79 16.55 18.11
C GLY A 74 15.61 16.42 16.60
N ASP A 75 16.46 15.63 15.95
CA ASP A 75 16.39 15.28 14.52
C ASP A 75 15.93 13.82 14.27
N GLN A 76 15.48 13.14 15.33
CA GLN A 76 15.03 11.76 15.25
C GLN A 76 13.49 11.69 15.27
N LEU A 77 12.96 10.76 14.50
CA LEU A 77 11.53 10.40 14.50
C LEU A 77 11.37 9.10 15.28
N LEU A 78 11.14 9.23 16.58
CA LEU A 78 10.95 8.09 17.48
C LEU A 78 9.52 7.54 17.37
N VAL A 79 9.39 6.22 17.49
CA VAL A 79 8.12 5.52 17.31
C VAL A 79 7.62 4.96 18.64
N ALA A 80 6.45 5.43 19.07
CA ALA A 80 5.74 4.95 20.26
C ALA A 80 4.29 5.46 20.22
N HIS A 81 3.42 4.90 21.09
CA HIS A 81 2.07 5.43 21.32
C HIS A 81 2.11 6.67 22.23
N ASP A 82 2.80 6.55 23.33
CA ASP A 82 2.91 7.58 24.36
C ASP A 82 4.35 8.08 24.54
N PRO A 83 4.53 9.34 25.00
CA PRO A 83 5.87 9.90 25.24
C PRO A 83 6.71 9.10 26.24
N GLY A 84 6.06 8.36 27.17
CA GLY A 84 6.73 7.52 28.16
C GLY A 84 7.38 6.28 27.60
N ASP A 85 7.01 5.84 26.39
CA ASP A 85 7.47 4.62 25.75
C ASP A 85 8.56 4.87 24.69
N LEU A 86 8.99 6.13 24.57
CA LEU A 86 10.01 6.52 23.61
C LEU A 86 11.36 5.85 23.92
N ALA A 87 11.92 5.19 22.91
CA ALA A 87 13.23 4.56 23.00
C ALA A 87 14.12 4.96 21.80
N PRO A 88 15.39 5.36 22.02
CA PRO A 88 16.27 5.81 20.94
C PRO A 88 16.51 4.78 19.83
N SER A 89 16.34 3.51 20.11
CA SER A 89 16.46 2.43 19.12
C SER A 89 15.23 2.23 18.25
N ARG A 90 14.08 2.78 18.65
CA ARG A 90 12.81 2.63 17.98
C ARG A 90 12.51 3.87 17.13
N THR A 91 13.13 3.96 15.96
CA THR A 91 12.94 5.08 15.04
C THR A 91 12.11 4.66 13.84
N LEU A 92 11.47 5.63 13.17
CA LEU A 92 10.79 5.39 11.89
C LEU A 92 11.73 4.73 10.87
N GLU A 93 13.00 5.13 10.88
CA GLU A 93 14.01 4.55 9.99
C GLU A 93 14.30 3.08 10.31
N SER A 94 14.56 2.76 11.59
CA SER A 94 14.93 1.39 12.00
C SER A 94 13.77 0.40 11.90
N LEU A 95 12.53 0.84 12.19
CA LEU A 95 11.38 -0.05 12.22
C LEU A 95 10.65 -0.15 10.85
N TYR A 96 10.71 0.90 10.03
CA TYR A 96 9.91 0.95 8.79
C TYR A 96 10.75 1.24 7.54
N LEU A 97 11.50 2.34 7.47
CA LEU A 97 12.11 2.79 6.21
C LEU A 97 13.19 1.84 5.70
N ALA A 98 14.14 1.46 6.56
CA ALA A 98 15.23 0.56 6.19
C ALA A 98 14.72 -0.87 5.89
N PRO A 99 13.81 -1.48 6.69
CA PRO A 99 13.22 -2.77 6.37
C PRO A 99 12.40 -2.76 5.07
N LEU A 100 11.61 -1.70 4.80
CA LEU A 100 10.88 -1.56 3.53
C LEU A 100 11.84 -1.47 2.34
N ALA A 101 12.93 -0.69 2.45
CA ALA A 101 13.94 -0.59 1.39
C ALA A 101 14.59 -1.94 1.09
N ALA A 102 14.94 -2.69 2.13
CA ALA A 102 15.51 -4.02 2.00
C ALA A 102 14.50 -4.99 1.34
N ARG A 103 13.25 -4.98 1.78
CA ARG A 103 12.18 -5.82 1.23
C ARG A 103 11.89 -5.50 -0.24
N VAL A 104 11.70 -4.24 -0.58
CA VAL A 104 11.42 -3.81 -1.97
C VAL A 104 12.54 -4.25 -2.90
N ARG A 105 13.79 -4.13 -2.49
CA ARG A 105 14.95 -4.62 -3.25
C ARG A 105 14.91 -6.14 -3.42
N ALA A 106 14.65 -6.88 -2.35
CA ALA A 106 14.58 -8.35 -2.37
C ALA A 106 13.40 -8.90 -3.17
N GLN A 107 12.30 -8.13 -3.28
CA GLN A 107 11.07 -8.53 -3.98
C GLN A 107 10.97 -7.97 -5.41
N GLY A 108 12.04 -7.40 -5.96
CA GLY A 108 12.09 -6.93 -7.35
C GLY A 108 11.31 -5.63 -7.59
N GLY A 109 11.38 -4.69 -6.65
CA GLY A 109 10.80 -3.34 -6.78
C GLY A 109 9.37 -3.19 -6.25
N SER A 110 8.88 -4.14 -5.44
CA SER A 110 7.56 -4.08 -4.81
C SER A 110 7.62 -4.63 -3.39
N VAL A 111 6.67 -4.27 -2.53
CA VAL A 111 6.59 -4.82 -1.16
C VAL A 111 6.16 -6.29 -1.18
N TYR A 112 5.28 -6.65 -2.11
CA TYR A 112 4.81 -8.03 -2.32
C TYR A 112 5.19 -8.48 -3.73
N ARG A 113 5.94 -9.57 -3.84
CA ARG A 113 6.44 -10.10 -5.12
C ARG A 113 5.32 -10.30 -6.14
N GLY A 114 5.46 -9.64 -7.30
CA GLY A 114 4.49 -9.73 -8.39
C GLY A 114 3.24 -8.87 -8.23
N TYR A 115 3.16 -8.03 -7.19
CA TYR A 115 2.07 -7.08 -6.98
C TYR A 115 2.62 -5.64 -6.98
N ARG A 116 2.06 -4.80 -7.84
CA ARG A 116 2.53 -3.42 -8.02
C ARG A 116 1.73 -2.37 -7.24
N LYS A 117 0.60 -2.75 -6.61
CA LYS A 117 -0.15 -1.83 -5.75
C LYS A 117 0.75 -1.43 -4.57
N PRO A 118 0.90 -0.13 -4.28
CA PRO A 118 1.70 0.33 -3.14
C PRO A 118 1.18 -0.17 -1.80
N LEU A 119 2.08 -0.46 -0.87
CA LEU A 119 1.75 -0.53 0.56
C LEU A 119 1.47 0.90 1.05
N GLN A 120 0.41 1.10 1.83
CA GLN A 120 0.23 2.35 2.57
C GLN A 120 1.03 2.32 3.87
N LEU A 121 1.87 3.32 4.10
CA LEU A 121 2.47 3.63 5.39
C LEU A 121 1.76 4.87 5.94
N LEU A 122 0.83 4.67 6.87
CA LEU A 122 0.19 5.75 7.60
C LEU A 122 1.15 6.21 8.71
N ILE A 123 1.47 7.49 8.73
CA ILE A 123 2.41 8.08 9.69
C ILE A 123 1.64 9.09 10.53
N ASP A 124 1.36 8.73 11.78
CA ASP A 124 0.62 9.57 12.71
C ASP A 124 1.57 10.45 13.51
N ILE A 125 1.49 11.76 13.33
CA ILE A 125 2.36 12.73 13.98
C ILE A 125 1.79 13.10 15.37
N LYS A 126 2.53 12.76 16.42
CA LYS A 126 2.16 13.00 17.83
C LYS A 126 2.74 14.31 18.41
N THR A 127 3.68 14.94 17.71
CA THR A 127 4.28 16.24 18.10
C THR A 127 3.79 17.37 17.20
N GLU A 128 4.34 18.59 17.32
CA GLU A 128 3.95 19.72 16.48
C GLU A 128 4.11 19.39 14.99
N GLY A 129 3.00 19.51 14.25
CA GLY A 129 2.88 18.95 12.91
C GLY A 129 3.81 19.56 11.87
N SER A 130 3.99 20.89 11.88
CA SER A 130 4.76 21.56 10.85
C SER A 130 6.25 21.24 10.93
N SER A 131 6.83 21.25 12.14
CA SER A 131 8.25 20.92 12.36
C SER A 131 8.51 19.43 12.14
N THR A 132 7.62 18.60 12.67
CA THR A 132 7.72 17.14 12.51
C THR A 132 7.62 16.74 11.05
N TYR A 133 6.70 17.33 10.30
CA TYR A 133 6.59 17.03 8.86
C TYR A 133 7.84 17.45 8.08
N ARG A 134 8.44 18.60 8.40
CA ARG A 134 9.69 19.01 7.72
C ARG A 134 10.83 18.04 7.98
N GLU A 135 10.93 17.49 9.20
CA GLU A 135 11.91 16.44 9.49
C GLU A 135 11.56 15.13 8.78
N LEU A 136 10.29 14.74 8.82
CA LEU A 136 9.80 13.56 8.10
C LEU A 136 10.13 13.63 6.60
N ASP A 137 9.90 14.77 5.95
CA ASP A 137 10.22 14.96 4.54
C ASP A 137 11.72 14.75 4.25
N ARG A 138 12.60 15.19 5.17
CA ARG A 138 14.05 14.92 5.05
C ARG A 138 14.36 13.43 5.12
N HIS A 139 13.71 12.69 6.02
CA HIS A 139 13.85 11.24 6.11
C HIS A 139 13.31 10.54 4.85
N LEU A 140 12.08 10.86 4.41
CA LEU A 140 11.49 10.27 3.21
C LEU A 140 12.32 10.56 1.95
N SER A 141 12.90 11.75 1.84
CA SER A 141 13.75 12.14 0.71
C SER A 141 15.00 11.28 0.58
N ARG A 142 15.58 10.79 1.67
CA ARG A 142 16.69 9.81 1.66
C ARG A 142 16.27 8.47 1.08
N TYR A 143 14.99 8.12 1.25
CA TYR A 143 14.36 6.89 0.74
C TYR A 143 13.41 7.14 -0.44
N ARG A 144 13.57 8.25 -1.19
CA ARG A 144 12.65 8.68 -2.26
C ARG A 144 12.30 7.60 -3.28
N HIS A 145 13.20 6.63 -3.50
CA HIS A 145 12.97 5.52 -4.43
C HIS A 145 11.90 4.52 -3.97
N LEU A 146 11.50 4.57 -2.69
CA LEU A 146 10.43 3.76 -2.14
C LEU A 146 9.06 4.41 -2.36
N PHE A 147 9.01 5.75 -2.41
CA PHE A 147 7.75 6.43 -2.19
C PHE A 147 7.05 6.84 -3.48
N THR A 148 5.72 6.69 -3.45
CA THR A 148 4.86 7.44 -4.35
C THR A 148 5.18 8.92 -4.19
N THR A 149 5.40 9.61 -5.31
CA THR A 149 5.87 11.00 -5.32
C THR A 149 4.88 11.87 -6.08
N HIS A 150 4.54 13.03 -5.53
CA HIS A 150 3.92 14.10 -6.30
C HIS A 150 5.00 15.03 -6.81
N ALA A 151 5.07 15.21 -8.12
CA ALA A 151 6.00 16.14 -8.77
C ALA A 151 5.39 16.67 -10.07
N HIS A 152 5.64 17.94 -10.37
CA HIS A 152 5.17 18.59 -11.61
C HIS A 152 3.66 18.39 -11.88
N GLY A 153 2.84 18.50 -10.82
CA GLY A 153 1.38 18.36 -10.89
C GLY A 153 0.87 16.92 -11.10
N ARG A 154 1.74 15.92 -11.01
CA ARG A 154 1.40 14.49 -11.22
C ARG A 154 1.85 13.62 -10.07
N VAL A 155 1.10 12.54 -9.85
CA VAL A 155 1.47 11.47 -8.92
C VAL A 155 2.19 10.36 -9.68
N HIS A 156 3.38 10.02 -9.21
CA HIS A 156 4.22 8.93 -9.72
C HIS A 156 4.21 7.79 -8.70
N PRO A 157 3.56 6.67 -8.97
CA PRO A 157 3.47 5.55 -8.02
C PRO A 157 4.84 4.97 -7.69
N GLY A 158 5.11 4.79 -6.39
CA GLY A 158 6.21 4.00 -5.85
C GLY A 158 5.70 2.73 -5.17
N PRO A 159 6.59 1.87 -4.65
CA PRO A 159 6.19 0.66 -3.92
C PRO A 159 5.48 0.94 -2.58
N VAL A 160 5.64 2.13 -2.02
CA VAL A 160 5.03 2.58 -0.76
C VAL A 160 4.39 3.94 -0.97
N THR A 161 3.21 4.15 -0.40
CA THR A 161 2.59 5.48 -0.31
C THR A 161 2.58 5.90 1.16
N ALA A 162 3.37 6.93 1.50
CA ALA A 162 3.32 7.53 2.83
C ALA A 162 2.12 8.49 2.92
N VAL A 163 1.28 8.30 3.94
CA VAL A 163 0.12 9.15 4.23
C VAL A 163 0.26 9.68 5.65
N VAL A 164 0.25 10.99 5.82
CA VAL A 164 0.49 11.67 7.11
C VAL A 164 -0.83 12.00 7.78
N SER A 165 -0.97 11.53 9.01
CA SER A 165 -2.07 11.78 9.94
C SER A 165 -1.57 12.49 11.21
N GLY A 166 -2.40 12.52 12.25
CA GLY A 166 -2.07 13.13 13.56
C GLY A 166 -2.23 14.64 13.54
N ASP A 167 -1.20 15.36 13.95
CA ASP A 167 -1.28 16.83 14.06
C ASP A 167 -1.53 17.50 12.70
N ARG A 168 -2.62 18.25 12.64
CA ARG A 168 -3.16 18.83 11.39
C ARG A 168 -2.28 19.93 10.80
N ALA A 169 -1.38 20.53 11.58
CA ALA A 169 -0.45 21.56 11.10
C ALA A 169 0.58 21.00 10.09
N ALA A 170 0.77 19.68 10.04
CA ALA A 170 1.59 19.00 9.03
C ALA A 170 1.17 19.31 7.58
N ARG A 171 -0.12 19.58 7.36
CA ARG A 171 -0.66 19.91 6.03
C ARG A 171 -0.03 21.19 5.46
N ILE A 172 0.23 22.20 6.27
CA ILE A 172 0.70 23.53 5.82
C ILE A 172 2.01 23.43 5.02
N PRO A 173 3.10 22.88 5.57
CA PRO A 173 4.34 22.71 4.79
C PRO A 173 4.20 21.68 3.65
N MET A 174 3.38 20.65 3.81
CA MET A 174 3.16 19.65 2.77
C MET A 174 2.50 20.24 1.52
N GLU A 175 1.45 21.04 1.70
CA GLU A 175 0.68 21.63 0.60
C GLU A 175 1.51 22.66 -0.17
N ALA A 176 2.48 23.31 0.49
CA ALA A 176 3.38 24.28 -0.12
C ALA A 176 4.47 23.65 -1.01
N GLN A 177 4.68 22.33 -0.96
CA GLN A 177 5.73 21.65 -1.70
C GLN A 177 5.35 21.36 -3.16
N ALA A 178 6.23 21.72 -4.10
CA ALA A 178 6.09 21.34 -5.51
C ALA A 178 6.43 19.86 -5.75
N VAL A 179 7.36 19.31 -4.96
CA VAL A 179 7.75 17.89 -4.96
C VAL A 179 7.63 17.38 -3.53
N ARG A 180 6.91 16.29 -3.32
CA ARG A 180 6.75 15.65 -2.00
C ARG A 180 6.65 14.14 -2.12
N HIS A 181 7.07 13.46 -1.07
CA HIS A 181 7.07 12.00 -0.95
C HIS A 181 6.01 11.49 0.03
N ALA A 182 5.12 12.37 0.50
CA ALA A 182 4.02 12.04 1.37
C ALA A 182 2.72 12.72 0.93
N PHE A 183 1.63 12.20 1.42
CA PHE A 183 0.27 12.63 1.17
C PHE A 183 -0.44 12.85 2.50
N TYR A 184 -1.60 13.47 2.50
CA TYR A 184 -2.30 13.87 3.70
C TYR A 184 -3.52 12.98 3.97
N ASP A 185 -3.70 12.56 5.21
CA ASP A 185 -4.90 11.89 5.69
C ASP A 185 -5.98 12.93 6.01
N GLY A 186 -6.98 13.06 5.12
CA GLY A 186 -8.12 13.95 5.30
C GLY A 186 -9.11 13.45 6.35
N ARG A 187 -10.08 14.31 6.65
CA ARG A 187 -11.25 14.03 7.49
C ARG A 187 -12.53 14.27 6.69
N LEU A 188 -13.67 13.83 7.20
CA LEU A 188 -14.96 14.09 6.55
C LEU A 188 -15.22 15.58 6.31
N THR A 189 -14.67 16.44 7.15
CA THR A 189 -14.71 17.90 6.99
C THR A 189 -13.94 18.43 5.79
N ASP A 190 -13.04 17.65 5.21
CA ASP A 190 -12.27 18.02 4.00
C ASP A 190 -13.07 17.82 2.69
N PHE A 191 -14.24 17.16 2.73
CA PHE A 191 -15.03 16.87 1.53
C PHE A 191 -15.48 18.11 0.73
N GLY A 192 -15.72 19.23 1.39
CA GLY A 192 -16.08 20.48 0.72
C GLY A 192 -14.89 21.27 0.15
N GLY A 193 -13.66 20.83 0.42
CA GLY A 193 -12.45 21.54 0.04
C GLY A 193 -12.03 21.29 -1.42
N SER A 194 -11.10 22.14 -1.89
CA SER A 194 -10.51 22.05 -3.24
C SER A 194 -9.42 21.01 -3.38
N ALA A 195 -8.89 20.45 -2.27
CA ALA A 195 -7.84 19.46 -2.30
C ALA A 195 -8.30 18.17 -2.98
N THR A 196 -7.51 17.67 -3.90
CA THR A 196 -7.77 16.45 -4.67
C THR A 196 -7.08 15.24 -4.06
N ALA A 197 -7.33 14.04 -4.58
CA ALA A 197 -6.62 12.81 -4.18
C ALA A 197 -5.10 12.89 -4.39
N SER A 198 -4.61 13.83 -5.21
CA SER A 198 -3.17 14.06 -5.34
C SER A 198 -2.51 14.68 -4.09
N LEU A 199 -3.30 15.24 -3.18
CA LEU A 199 -2.86 15.67 -1.84
C LEU A 199 -3.49 14.81 -0.76
N ILE A 200 -4.80 14.55 -0.84
CA ILE A 200 -5.61 13.82 0.14
C ILE A 200 -6.11 12.51 -0.50
N PRO A 201 -5.29 11.46 -0.57
CA PRO A 201 -5.72 10.17 -1.14
C PRO A 201 -6.59 9.34 -0.19
N LEU A 202 -6.54 9.63 1.11
CA LEU A 202 -7.26 8.95 2.18
C LEU A 202 -8.14 9.95 2.93
N ILE A 203 -9.38 9.55 3.21
CA ILE A 203 -10.26 10.17 4.18
C ILE A 203 -10.43 9.18 5.32
N SER A 204 -9.99 9.55 6.52
CA SER A 204 -10.23 8.74 7.70
C SER A 204 -10.93 9.55 8.80
N ASP A 205 -11.79 8.88 9.57
CA ASP A 205 -12.50 9.54 10.66
C ASP A 205 -12.81 8.55 11.79
N ASN A 206 -13.18 9.12 12.95
CA ASN A 206 -13.58 8.34 14.11
C ASN A 206 -14.97 7.74 13.90
N TRP A 207 -15.08 6.41 13.98
CA TRP A 207 -16.34 5.70 13.85
C TRP A 207 -17.37 6.17 14.88
N THR A 208 -16.99 6.25 16.15
CA THR A 208 -17.89 6.57 17.26
C THR A 208 -18.41 8.01 17.26
N LEU A 209 -17.72 8.93 16.57
CA LEU A 209 -18.19 10.30 16.37
C LEU A 209 -19.20 10.40 15.21
N ASN A 210 -19.23 9.40 14.35
CA ASN A 210 -20.04 9.41 13.13
C ASN A 210 -21.21 8.43 13.18
N PHE A 211 -21.09 7.34 13.93
CA PHE A 211 -22.06 6.25 13.98
C PHE A 211 -22.29 5.80 15.44
N THR A 212 -23.53 5.46 15.73
CA THR A 212 -23.92 4.94 17.06
C THR A 212 -23.82 3.42 17.12
N TRP A 213 -23.97 2.75 15.95
CA TRP A 213 -23.92 1.29 15.87
C TRP A 213 -22.47 0.78 16.01
N GLN A 214 -22.29 -0.22 16.86
CA GLN A 214 -21.01 -0.81 17.22
C GLN A 214 -20.89 -2.30 16.84
N GLY A 215 -21.66 -2.72 15.84
CA GLY A 215 -21.60 -4.10 15.33
C GLY A 215 -22.63 -5.06 15.96
N THR A 216 -23.41 -4.64 16.95
CA THR A 216 -24.41 -5.49 17.62
C THR A 216 -25.82 -5.17 17.11
N GLY A 217 -26.60 -6.22 16.80
CA GLY A 217 -27.94 -6.08 16.26
C GLY A 217 -27.96 -5.58 14.81
N ALA A 218 -29.12 -5.16 14.35
CA ALA A 218 -29.27 -4.65 12.98
C ALA A 218 -28.60 -3.27 12.81
N PHE A 219 -27.81 -3.11 11.77
CA PHE A 219 -27.27 -1.80 11.42
C PHE A 219 -28.42 -0.88 10.96
N PRO A 220 -28.65 0.28 11.60
CA PRO A 220 -29.74 1.16 11.22
C PRO A 220 -29.64 1.61 9.75
N ASP A 221 -30.75 1.56 9.03
CA ASP A 221 -30.76 1.89 7.59
C ASP A 221 -30.28 3.32 7.29
N THR A 222 -30.56 4.26 8.19
CA THR A 222 -30.10 5.66 8.09
C THR A 222 -28.58 5.75 8.22
N GLU A 223 -27.97 5.01 9.13
CA GLU A 223 -26.51 4.97 9.30
C GLU A 223 -25.85 4.21 8.15
N ARG A 224 -26.46 3.12 7.67
CA ARG A 224 -25.99 2.39 6.49
C ARG A 224 -26.02 3.26 5.24
N ALA A 225 -27.07 4.06 5.05
CA ALA A 225 -27.16 5.02 3.95
C ALA A 225 -26.09 6.13 4.09
N LYS A 226 -25.86 6.65 5.30
CA LYS A 226 -24.79 7.61 5.59
C LYS A 226 -23.42 7.05 5.24
N LEU A 227 -23.10 5.82 5.68
CA LEU A 227 -21.82 5.16 5.40
C LEU A 227 -21.59 5.03 3.88
N ARG A 228 -22.58 4.53 3.14
CA ARG A 228 -22.51 4.41 1.67
C ARG A 228 -22.34 5.77 0.98
N GLY A 229 -23.01 6.80 1.50
CA GLY A 229 -22.88 8.18 1.00
C GLY A 229 -21.46 8.73 1.18
N ILE A 230 -20.84 8.52 2.35
CA ILE A 230 -19.45 8.90 2.63
C ILE A 230 -18.49 8.20 1.65
N VAL A 231 -18.61 6.88 1.51
CA VAL A 231 -17.75 6.10 0.61
C VAL A 231 -17.92 6.53 -0.84
N ALA A 232 -19.15 6.69 -1.30
CA ALA A 232 -19.43 7.14 -2.67
C ALA A 232 -18.84 8.54 -2.95
N GLN A 233 -18.93 9.45 -1.99
CA GLN A 233 -18.36 10.80 -2.11
C GLN A 233 -16.83 10.78 -2.18
N ALA A 234 -16.17 9.98 -1.34
CA ALA A 234 -14.72 9.81 -1.36
C ALA A 234 -14.26 9.18 -2.69
N HIS A 235 -14.87 8.08 -3.09
CA HIS A 235 -14.51 7.36 -4.32
C HIS A 235 -14.75 8.21 -5.59
N ALA A 236 -15.79 9.03 -5.63
CA ALA A 236 -16.03 9.97 -6.74
C ALA A 236 -14.89 11.00 -6.88
N ARG A 237 -14.09 11.24 -5.82
CA ARG A 237 -12.93 12.12 -5.79
C ARG A 237 -11.60 11.35 -5.93
N GLY A 238 -11.65 10.04 -6.11
CA GLY A 238 -10.48 9.17 -6.17
C GLY A 238 -9.79 8.97 -4.81
N GLN A 239 -10.51 9.17 -3.71
CA GLN A 239 -10.03 9.04 -2.35
C GLN A 239 -10.47 7.72 -1.75
N GLN A 240 -9.65 7.14 -0.88
CA GLN A 240 -9.96 5.95 -0.09
C GLN A 240 -10.59 6.32 1.25
N VAL A 241 -11.22 5.36 1.91
CA VAL A 241 -11.90 5.57 3.20
C VAL A 241 -11.40 4.59 4.25
N ARG A 242 -11.13 5.11 5.47
CA ARG A 242 -10.85 4.33 6.68
C ARG A 242 -11.64 4.91 7.86
N PHE A 243 -12.13 4.05 8.73
CA PHE A 243 -12.62 4.46 10.05
C PHE A 243 -11.77 3.82 11.14
N TRP A 244 -11.32 4.65 12.10
CA TRP A 244 -10.68 4.22 13.34
C TRP A 244 -11.67 4.27 14.51
N ALA A 245 -11.29 3.81 15.70
CA ALA A 245 -12.18 3.62 16.84
C ALA A 245 -13.39 2.69 16.53
N THR A 246 -13.19 1.74 15.66
CA THR A 246 -14.15 0.65 15.39
C THR A 246 -14.02 -0.42 16.47
N THR A 247 -15.10 -1.19 16.72
CA THR A 247 -15.04 -2.37 17.59
C THR A 247 -14.01 -3.35 17.08
N ASP A 248 -12.97 -3.64 17.86
CA ASP A 248 -11.86 -4.53 17.47
C ASP A 248 -11.71 -5.79 18.36
N THR A 249 -12.48 -5.90 19.42
CA THR A 249 -12.54 -7.12 20.23
C THR A 249 -13.09 -8.28 19.41
N PRO A 250 -12.36 -9.42 19.29
CA PRO A 250 -12.81 -10.58 18.53
C PRO A 250 -14.22 -11.04 18.94
N GLY A 251 -15.07 -11.26 17.94
CA GLY A 251 -16.44 -11.73 18.16
C GLY A 251 -17.45 -11.20 17.14
N PRO A 252 -18.73 -11.58 17.29
CA PRO A 252 -19.77 -11.28 16.31
C PRO A 252 -19.98 -9.79 16.03
N ALA A 253 -19.75 -8.92 17.02
CA ALA A 253 -19.90 -7.47 16.87
C ALA A 253 -18.85 -6.91 15.90
N ARG A 254 -17.57 -7.29 16.08
CA ARG A 254 -16.48 -6.90 15.19
C ARG A 254 -16.72 -7.44 13.77
N ASP A 255 -17.03 -8.72 13.66
CA ASP A 255 -17.22 -9.38 12.37
C ASP A 255 -18.42 -8.79 11.60
N GLY A 256 -19.50 -8.45 12.34
CA GLY A 256 -20.65 -7.74 11.79
C GLY A 256 -20.28 -6.34 11.28
N LEU A 257 -19.49 -5.60 12.06
CA LEU A 257 -19.01 -4.27 11.66
C LEU A 257 -18.09 -4.35 10.43
N TRP A 258 -17.11 -5.25 10.41
CA TRP A 258 -16.25 -5.45 9.24
C TRP A 258 -17.03 -5.85 7.99
N THR A 259 -18.08 -6.69 8.14
CA THR A 259 -18.97 -7.07 7.02
C THR A 259 -19.66 -5.85 6.42
N GLU A 260 -20.23 -4.98 7.27
CA GLU A 260 -20.91 -3.76 6.78
C GLU A 260 -19.92 -2.74 6.17
N LEU A 261 -18.71 -2.61 6.74
CA LEU A 261 -17.67 -1.76 6.16
C LEU A 261 -17.27 -2.24 4.75
N LEU A 262 -17.00 -3.54 4.58
CA LEU A 262 -16.68 -4.11 3.26
C LEU A 262 -17.86 -3.98 2.28
N ALA A 263 -19.09 -4.26 2.73
CA ALA A 263 -20.29 -4.14 1.90
C ALA A 263 -20.57 -2.70 1.45
N ALA A 264 -20.15 -1.71 2.24
CA ALA A 264 -20.20 -0.29 1.87
C ALA A 264 -19.06 0.15 0.95
N GLY A 265 -18.01 -0.68 0.80
CA GLY A 265 -16.83 -0.36 0.00
C GLY A 265 -15.77 0.45 0.74
N VAL A 266 -15.73 0.39 2.08
CA VAL A 266 -14.64 0.98 2.87
C VAL A 266 -13.33 0.32 2.48
N ASP A 267 -12.27 1.10 2.26
CA ASP A 267 -11.02 0.62 1.69
C ASP A 267 -10.14 -0.08 2.72
N TYR A 268 -10.19 0.34 3.99
CA TYR A 268 -9.35 -0.22 5.05
C TYR A 268 -10.14 -0.60 6.28
N LEU A 269 -10.07 -1.86 6.67
CA LEU A 269 -10.47 -2.35 7.99
C LEU A 269 -9.33 -2.07 8.97
N ASN A 270 -9.63 -1.30 10.02
CA ASN A 270 -8.69 -0.87 11.06
C ASN A 270 -8.70 -1.89 12.20
N THR A 271 -7.54 -2.46 12.55
CA THR A 271 -7.46 -3.49 13.60
C THR A 271 -6.05 -3.63 14.17
N ASP A 272 -5.99 -4.03 15.44
CA ASP A 272 -4.77 -4.50 16.11
C ASP A 272 -4.65 -6.05 16.03
N ASP A 273 -5.71 -6.77 15.61
CA ASP A 273 -5.73 -8.24 15.47
C ASP A 273 -5.38 -8.68 14.04
N LEU A 274 -4.09 -8.81 13.75
CA LEU A 274 -3.60 -9.18 12.42
C LEU A 274 -4.12 -10.54 11.96
N ALA A 275 -4.11 -11.54 12.82
CA ALA A 275 -4.53 -12.90 12.50
C ALA A 275 -6.06 -13.01 12.30
N GLY A 276 -6.82 -12.28 13.12
CA GLY A 276 -8.27 -12.21 12.98
C GLY A 276 -8.68 -11.54 11.67
N ALA A 277 -8.05 -10.44 11.30
CA ALA A 277 -8.33 -9.76 10.04
C ALA A 277 -7.91 -10.59 8.82
N GLU A 278 -6.76 -11.28 8.87
CA GLU A 278 -6.36 -12.20 7.81
C GLU A 278 -7.41 -13.31 7.60
N THR A 279 -7.83 -13.96 8.69
CA THR A 279 -8.85 -15.01 8.64
C THR A 279 -10.17 -14.49 8.09
N PHE A 280 -10.62 -13.34 8.57
CA PHE A 280 -11.87 -12.72 8.14
C PHE A 280 -11.83 -12.36 6.65
N LEU A 281 -10.79 -11.67 6.19
CA LEU A 281 -10.67 -11.24 4.79
C LEU A 281 -10.46 -12.42 3.83
N ASP A 282 -9.82 -13.50 4.25
CA ASP A 282 -9.68 -14.70 3.44
C ASP A 282 -11.01 -15.43 3.23
N THR A 283 -11.91 -15.37 4.22
CA THR A 283 -13.25 -15.97 4.13
C THR A 283 -14.26 -15.07 3.39
N HIS A 284 -14.07 -13.75 3.43
CA HIS A 284 -14.97 -12.74 2.83
C HIS A 284 -14.41 -12.18 1.52
N ARG A 285 -13.59 -12.95 0.79
CA ARG A 285 -13.05 -12.50 -0.51
C ARG A 285 -14.20 -12.24 -1.49
N THR A 286 -14.41 -10.99 -1.83
CA THR A 286 -15.16 -10.65 -3.05
C THR A 286 -14.41 -11.22 -4.24
N ARG A 287 -15.08 -12.07 -5.01
CA ARG A 287 -14.58 -12.70 -6.24
C ARG A 287 -14.32 -11.66 -7.32
#